data_5d7eac266245d1242ce7c2a44224c5df
#
_entry.id   5d7eac266245d1242ce7c2a44224c5df
#
_cell.length_a   1.000
_cell.length_b   1.000
_cell.length_c   1.000
_cell.angle_alpha   90.00
_cell.angle_beta   90.00
_cell.angle_gamma   90.00
#
_symmetry.space_group_name_H-M   'P 1'
#
loop_
_entity.id
_entity.type
_entity.pdbx_description
1 polymer ?
#
loop_
_entity_poly.entity_id
_entity_poly.type
_entity_poly.pdbx_seq_one_letter_code
_entity_poly.pdbx_strand_id
1 'polypeptide(L)'
;FDALRIVASGSSRHAADCARDYLQDTLQMQVSVVTPEAFVDFEHTYPQHALNIAVSQSGYSTNTIAALDYMRAHDMAAVALTANVEAPIKEHADIVLDYGVGVESVDFVTLGVEVLVEYLVLFGIYGGQARGTIDAKGVAQRLDGLREAIQANAVMCKIAEAYVQDHMLELSEHMPAM
;
A
#
# COMPACT_ATOMS: atom_id res chain seq x y z
N PHE A 1 -3.84 -0.16 -18.87
CA PHE A 1 -4.56 -0.97 -17.86
C PHE A 1 -5.94 -0.36 -17.61
N ASP A 2 -6.93 -1.23 -17.37
CA ASP A 2 -8.32 -0.85 -17.14
C ASP A 2 -8.72 -0.98 -15.66
N ALA A 3 -7.91 -1.69 -14.89
CA ALA A 3 -8.06 -1.86 -13.45
C ALA A 3 -6.70 -1.98 -12.75
N LEU A 4 -6.67 -1.65 -11.46
CA LEU A 4 -5.55 -1.88 -10.55
C LEU A 4 -5.99 -2.89 -9.49
N ARG A 5 -5.17 -3.91 -9.28
CA ARG A 5 -5.33 -4.87 -8.21
C ARG A 5 -4.09 -4.89 -7.33
N ILE A 6 -4.28 -4.61 -6.05
CA ILE A 6 -3.23 -4.67 -5.04
C ILE A 6 -3.42 -5.98 -4.27
N VAL A 7 -2.41 -6.83 -4.33
CA VAL A 7 -2.39 -8.14 -3.64
C VAL A 7 -1.53 -7.99 -2.39
N ALA A 8 -2.16 -8.01 -1.23
CA ALA A 8 -1.49 -7.75 0.04
C ALA A 8 -2.17 -8.44 1.22
N SER A 9 -1.43 -8.67 2.30
CA SER A 9 -1.96 -9.19 3.57
C SER A 9 -1.52 -8.33 4.75
N GLY A 10 -2.17 -8.52 5.91
CA GLY A 10 -1.83 -7.84 7.15
C GLY A 10 -1.82 -6.31 7.03
N SER A 11 -0.81 -5.67 7.61
CA SER A 11 -0.65 -4.21 7.61
C SER A 11 -0.49 -3.61 6.22
N SER A 12 0.18 -4.30 5.29
CA SER A 12 0.29 -3.87 3.90
C SER A 12 -1.08 -3.80 3.20
N ARG A 13 -1.99 -4.74 3.50
CA ARG A 13 -3.36 -4.70 3.02
C ARG A 13 -4.12 -3.50 3.58
N HIS A 14 -4.00 -3.25 4.88
CA HIS A 14 -4.66 -2.10 5.50
C HIS A 14 -4.17 -0.77 4.91
N ALA A 15 -2.87 -0.63 4.64
CA ALA A 15 -2.32 0.53 3.95
C ALA A 15 -2.91 0.69 2.54
N ALA A 16 -3.01 -0.41 1.79
CA ALA A 16 -3.62 -0.40 0.46
C ALA A 16 -5.13 -0.06 0.50
N ASP A 17 -5.87 -0.58 1.49
CA ASP A 17 -7.28 -0.25 1.69
C ASP A 17 -7.47 1.24 2.03
N CYS A 18 -6.58 1.85 2.82
CA CYS A 18 -6.58 3.29 3.09
C CYS A 18 -6.40 4.13 1.83
N ALA A 19 -5.55 3.70 0.90
CA ALA A 19 -5.27 4.42 -0.33
C ALA A 19 -6.27 4.13 -1.47
N ARG A 20 -7.05 3.05 -1.37
CA ARG A 20 -7.88 2.52 -2.47
C ARG A 20 -8.79 3.54 -3.11
N ASP A 21 -9.58 4.23 -2.32
CA ASP A 21 -10.59 5.16 -2.85
C ASP A 21 -9.94 6.39 -3.51
N TYR A 22 -8.82 6.85 -2.94
CA TYR A 22 -8.00 7.90 -3.54
C TYR A 22 -7.40 7.47 -4.88
N LEU A 23 -6.87 6.25 -4.95
CA LEU A 23 -6.35 5.67 -6.19
C LEU A 23 -7.46 5.57 -7.26
N GLN A 24 -8.64 5.08 -6.88
CA GLN A 24 -9.77 4.93 -7.78
C GLN A 24 -10.23 6.27 -8.36
N ASP A 25 -10.36 7.30 -7.49
CA ASP A 25 -10.69 8.65 -7.93
C ASP A 25 -9.61 9.25 -8.83
N THR A 26 -8.35 9.14 -8.45
CA THR A 26 -7.25 9.79 -9.16
C THR A 26 -6.94 9.12 -10.50
N LEU A 27 -6.93 7.79 -10.53
CA LEU A 27 -6.64 7.00 -11.73
C LEU A 27 -7.85 6.85 -12.66
N GLN A 28 -9.06 7.12 -12.16
CA GLN A 28 -10.33 6.90 -12.89
C GLN A 28 -10.42 5.47 -13.44
N MET A 29 -10.13 4.49 -12.57
CA MET A 29 -10.25 3.06 -12.85
C MET A 29 -10.69 2.29 -11.62
N GLN A 30 -11.19 1.08 -11.82
CA GLN A 30 -11.48 0.18 -10.70
C GLN A 30 -10.20 -0.18 -9.96
N VAL A 31 -10.20 -0.03 -8.62
CA VAL A 31 -9.11 -0.45 -7.74
C VAL A 31 -9.65 -1.47 -6.75
N SER A 32 -8.99 -2.62 -6.64
CA SER A 32 -9.32 -3.66 -5.67
C SER A 32 -8.12 -4.05 -4.84
N VAL A 33 -8.37 -4.39 -3.57
CA VAL A 33 -7.36 -4.90 -2.65
C VAL A 33 -7.78 -6.30 -2.24
N VAL A 34 -6.93 -7.29 -2.48
CA VAL A 34 -7.22 -8.70 -2.26
C VAL A 34 -6.10 -9.36 -1.48
N THR A 35 -6.40 -10.44 -0.75
CA THR A 35 -5.34 -11.24 -0.13
C THR A 35 -4.66 -12.12 -1.17
N PRO A 36 -3.38 -12.52 -0.95
CA PRO A 36 -2.68 -13.43 -1.86
C PRO A 36 -3.41 -14.74 -2.05
N GLU A 37 -3.99 -15.31 -1.00
CA GLU A 37 -4.75 -16.55 -1.06
C GLU A 37 -6.03 -16.38 -1.90
N ALA A 38 -6.78 -15.30 -1.68
CA ALA A 38 -7.97 -15.02 -2.48
C ALA A 38 -7.61 -14.83 -3.96
N PHE A 39 -6.48 -14.15 -4.22
CA PHE A 39 -6.00 -13.93 -5.57
C PHE A 39 -5.64 -15.22 -6.30
N VAL A 40 -4.96 -16.15 -5.64
CA VAL A 40 -4.51 -17.42 -6.24
C VAL A 40 -5.67 -18.41 -6.37
N ASP A 41 -6.53 -18.52 -5.34
CA ASP A 41 -7.49 -19.63 -5.25
C ASP A 41 -8.88 -19.29 -5.79
N PHE A 42 -9.30 -18.03 -5.76
CA PHE A 42 -10.71 -17.67 -5.99
C PHE A 42 -10.94 -16.58 -7.02
N GLU A 43 -9.98 -15.69 -7.26
CA GLU A 43 -10.21 -14.52 -8.10
C GLU A 43 -9.75 -14.71 -9.54
N HIS A 44 -10.47 -15.55 -10.28
CA HIS A 44 -10.13 -15.88 -11.67
C HIS A 44 -10.87 -15.05 -12.73
N THR A 45 -11.82 -14.19 -12.32
CA THR A 45 -12.65 -13.37 -13.23
C THR A 45 -12.25 -11.90 -13.17
N TYR A 46 -11.08 -11.58 -13.68
CA TYR A 46 -10.58 -10.21 -13.68
C TYR A 46 -10.45 -9.64 -15.09
N PRO A 47 -10.49 -8.28 -15.22
CA PRO A 47 -10.16 -7.64 -16.49
C PRO A 47 -8.78 -8.14 -16.98
N GLN A 48 -8.72 -8.56 -18.24
CA GLN A 48 -7.49 -9.09 -18.84
C GLN A 48 -6.33 -8.08 -18.83
N HIS A 49 -6.64 -6.79 -18.69
CA HIS A 49 -5.67 -5.70 -18.67
C HIS A 49 -5.52 -5.05 -17.29
N ALA A 50 -5.70 -5.81 -16.22
CA ALA A 50 -5.43 -5.31 -14.87
C ALA A 50 -3.93 -5.21 -14.59
N LEU A 51 -3.51 -4.10 -13.98
CA LEU A 51 -2.20 -4.01 -13.34
C LEU A 51 -2.29 -4.69 -11.98
N ASN A 52 -1.52 -5.76 -11.77
CA ASN A 52 -1.44 -6.46 -10.50
C ASN A 52 -0.15 -6.06 -9.77
N ILE A 53 -0.26 -5.60 -8.54
CA ILE A 53 0.88 -5.24 -7.68
C ILE A 53 0.81 -6.06 -6.40
N ALA A 54 1.79 -6.93 -6.19
CA ALA A 54 1.91 -7.72 -4.97
C ALA A 54 2.79 -6.97 -3.96
N VAL A 55 2.26 -6.74 -2.75
CA VAL A 55 2.93 -5.93 -1.71
C VAL A 55 3.39 -6.80 -0.56
N SER A 56 4.68 -6.70 -0.25
CA SER A 56 5.27 -7.33 0.93
C SER A 56 6.39 -6.44 1.48
N GLN A 57 6.21 -5.88 2.67
CA GLN A 57 7.22 -5.01 3.28
C GLN A 57 8.56 -5.71 3.40
N SER A 58 8.60 -6.88 4.01
CA SER A 58 9.85 -7.63 4.21
C SER A 58 10.38 -8.27 2.92
N GLY A 59 9.51 -8.54 1.94
CA GLY A 59 9.85 -9.33 0.76
C GLY A 59 10.02 -10.83 0.99
N TYR A 60 9.66 -11.33 2.19
CA TYR A 60 9.75 -12.75 2.57
C TYR A 60 8.38 -13.45 2.66
N SER A 61 7.28 -12.76 2.46
CA SER A 61 5.95 -13.35 2.54
C SER A 61 5.77 -14.44 1.49
N THR A 62 5.68 -15.70 1.93
CA THR A 62 5.51 -16.86 1.03
C THR A 62 4.23 -16.80 0.24
N ASN A 63 3.12 -16.30 0.82
CA ASN A 63 1.86 -16.16 0.13
C ASN A 63 1.91 -15.07 -0.95
N THR A 64 2.63 -13.96 -0.67
CA THR A 64 2.83 -12.91 -1.68
C THR A 64 3.73 -13.38 -2.82
N ILE A 65 4.75 -14.18 -2.52
CA ILE A 65 5.61 -14.83 -3.51
C ILE A 65 4.78 -15.79 -4.38
N ALA A 66 3.93 -16.61 -3.76
CA ALA A 66 3.05 -17.50 -4.51
C ALA A 66 2.09 -16.74 -5.45
N ALA A 67 1.61 -15.56 -5.05
CA ALA A 67 0.80 -14.72 -5.92
C ALA A 67 1.59 -14.18 -7.13
N LEU A 68 2.87 -13.82 -6.95
CA LEU A 68 3.73 -13.42 -8.08
C LEU A 68 4.00 -14.59 -9.02
N ASP A 69 4.28 -15.78 -8.49
CA ASP A 69 4.44 -17.00 -9.31
C ASP A 69 3.16 -17.32 -10.09
N TYR A 70 2.00 -17.15 -9.45
CA TYR A 70 0.70 -17.29 -10.13
C TYR A 70 0.54 -16.28 -11.27
N MET A 71 0.90 -15.00 -11.04
CA MET A 71 0.85 -13.98 -12.09
C MET A 71 1.69 -14.39 -13.30
N ARG A 72 2.93 -14.81 -13.08
CA ARG A 72 3.83 -15.24 -14.16
C ARG A 72 3.33 -16.48 -14.90
N ALA A 73 2.78 -17.45 -14.16
CA ALA A 73 2.22 -18.68 -14.76
C ALA A 73 0.98 -18.42 -15.63
N HIS A 74 0.34 -17.25 -15.49
CA HIS A 74 -0.86 -16.84 -16.22
C HIS A 74 -0.65 -15.63 -17.15
N ASP A 75 0.59 -15.40 -17.56
CA ASP A 75 0.98 -14.31 -18.48
C ASP A 75 0.56 -12.91 -17.99
N MET A 76 0.49 -12.71 -16.68
CA MET A 76 0.26 -11.39 -16.06
C MET A 76 1.62 -10.78 -15.69
N ALA A 77 1.75 -9.47 -15.80
CA ALA A 77 2.93 -8.77 -15.29
C ALA A 77 3.02 -8.93 -13.77
N ALA A 78 4.11 -9.54 -13.30
CA ALA A 78 4.37 -9.75 -11.87
C ALA A 78 5.13 -8.55 -11.30
N VAL A 79 4.41 -7.61 -10.70
CA VAL A 79 4.98 -6.42 -10.08
C VAL A 79 5.01 -6.58 -8.57
N ALA A 80 6.19 -6.49 -7.97
CA ALA A 80 6.37 -6.50 -6.52
C ALA A 80 6.61 -5.08 -6.00
N LEU A 81 5.97 -4.74 -4.88
CA LEU A 81 6.22 -3.52 -4.12
C LEU A 81 6.71 -3.92 -2.71
N THR A 82 7.93 -3.52 -2.35
CA THR A 82 8.60 -3.97 -1.13
C THR A 82 9.45 -2.86 -0.52
N ALA A 83 9.77 -2.99 0.78
CA ALA A 83 10.78 -2.17 1.45
C ALA A 83 12.19 -2.80 1.40
N ASN A 84 12.29 -4.05 0.90
CA ASN A 84 13.54 -4.78 0.83
C ASN A 84 13.69 -5.41 -0.56
N VAL A 85 14.31 -4.65 -1.47
CA VAL A 85 14.51 -5.07 -2.87
C VAL A 85 15.51 -6.23 -3.02
N GLU A 86 16.29 -6.53 -1.98
CA GLU A 86 17.23 -7.66 -1.98
C GLU A 86 16.62 -8.97 -1.46
N ALA A 87 15.39 -8.90 -0.93
CA ALA A 87 14.68 -10.08 -0.43
C ALA A 87 14.29 -11.06 -1.55
N PRO A 88 13.96 -12.32 -1.23
CA PRO A 88 13.61 -13.35 -2.20
C PRO A 88 12.50 -12.97 -3.19
N ILE A 89 11.60 -12.08 -2.82
CA ILE A 89 10.51 -11.60 -3.69
C ILE A 89 11.00 -11.13 -5.06
N LYS A 90 12.24 -10.62 -5.16
CA LYS A 90 12.82 -10.13 -6.41
C LYS A 90 12.97 -11.21 -7.47
N GLU A 91 13.17 -12.47 -7.08
CA GLU A 91 13.36 -13.58 -8.00
C GLU A 91 12.05 -14.03 -8.65
N HIS A 92 10.93 -13.63 -8.05
CA HIS A 92 9.57 -13.99 -8.45
C HIS A 92 8.83 -12.87 -9.20
N ALA A 93 9.41 -11.67 -9.27
CA ALA A 93 8.81 -10.51 -9.92
C ALA A 93 9.52 -10.15 -11.23
N ASP A 94 8.75 -9.63 -12.19
CA ASP A 94 9.30 -9.03 -13.42
C ASP A 94 9.77 -7.58 -13.16
N ILE A 95 9.09 -6.90 -12.23
CA ILE A 95 9.41 -5.54 -11.81
C ILE A 95 9.37 -5.49 -10.28
N VAL A 96 10.42 -4.95 -9.67
CA VAL A 96 10.48 -4.70 -8.22
C VAL A 96 10.51 -3.19 -7.98
N LEU A 97 9.58 -2.74 -7.17
CA LEU A 97 9.44 -1.35 -6.75
C LEU A 97 9.80 -1.23 -5.28
N ASP A 98 10.63 -0.26 -4.94
CA ASP A 98 10.97 0.11 -3.57
C ASP A 98 10.10 1.29 -3.13
N TYR A 99 9.39 1.18 -2.00
CA TYR A 99 8.67 2.32 -1.44
C TYR A 99 9.48 3.12 -0.40
N GLY A 100 10.77 2.79 -0.22
CA GLY A 100 11.77 3.68 0.36
C GLY A 100 11.82 3.73 1.89
N VAL A 101 11.06 2.90 2.62
CA VAL A 101 11.08 2.95 4.10
C VAL A 101 12.30 2.21 4.68
N GLY A 102 12.89 1.28 3.93
CA GLY A 102 13.96 0.42 4.43
C GLY A 102 13.47 -0.60 5.46
N VAL A 103 14.39 -1.07 6.31
CA VAL A 103 14.11 -2.06 7.35
C VAL A 103 13.74 -1.33 8.65
N GLU A 104 12.56 -1.60 9.17
CA GLU A 104 12.16 -1.10 10.49
C GLU A 104 12.87 -1.87 11.61
N SER A 105 13.32 -1.16 12.63
CA SER A 105 14.02 -1.71 13.80
C SER A 105 13.07 -2.15 14.93
N VAL A 106 11.77 -2.06 14.72
CA VAL A 106 10.73 -2.43 15.70
C VAL A 106 9.95 -3.64 15.22
N ASP A 107 9.44 -4.43 16.15
CA ASP A 107 8.71 -5.67 15.83
C ASP A 107 7.33 -5.43 15.21
N PHE A 108 6.78 -4.23 15.39
CA PHE A 108 5.48 -3.85 14.84
C PHE A 108 5.66 -2.83 13.72
N VAL A 109 5.05 -3.15 12.58
CA VAL A 109 5.05 -2.27 11.41
C VAL A 109 4.24 -1.01 11.70
N THR A 110 4.90 0.13 11.75
CA THR A 110 4.29 1.45 11.96
C THR A 110 4.65 2.41 10.84
N LEU A 111 5.91 2.82 10.75
CA LEU A 111 6.42 3.70 9.69
C LEU A 111 6.20 3.09 8.29
N GLY A 112 6.38 1.79 8.15
CA GLY A 112 6.17 1.08 6.89
C GLY A 112 4.74 1.17 6.37
N VAL A 113 3.73 1.25 7.27
CA VAL A 113 2.33 1.44 6.87
C VAL A 113 2.12 2.86 6.35
N GLU A 114 2.61 3.88 7.08
CA GLU A 114 2.47 5.28 6.68
C GLU A 114 3.15 5.54 5.33
N VAL A 115 4.41 5.15 5.19
CA VAL A 115 5.18 5.35 3.95
C VAL A 115 4.57 4.59 2.78
N LEU A 116 4.00 3.40 3.00
CA LEU A 116 3.29 2.67 1.96
C LEU A 116 2.03 3.42 1.49
N VAL A 117 1.25 4.00 2.40
CA VAL A 117 0.11 4.86 2.04
C VAL A 117 0.57 6.06 1.23
N GLU A 118 1.62 6.76 1.68
CA GLU A 118 2.19 7.90 0.97
C GLU A 118 2.67 7.51 -0.43
N TYR A 119 3.36 6.38 -0.56
CA TYR A 119 3.81 5.86 -1.86
C TYR A 119 2.62 5.60 -2.79
N LEU A 120 1.56 4.96 -2.30
CA LEU A 120 0.37 4.68 -3.10
C LEU A 120 -0.37 5.96 -3.50
N VAL A 121 -0.41 6.97 -2.64
CA VAL A 121 -0.95 8.29 -2.98
C VAL A 121 -0.11 8.94 -4.09
N LEU A 122 1.23 8.93 -3.98
CA LEU A 122 2.13 9.43 -5.02
C LEU A 122 1.97 8.64 -6.33
N PHE A 123 1.85 7.31 -6.25
CA PHE A 123 1.56 6.46 -7.40
C PHE A 123 0.26 6.87 -8.09
N GLY A 124 -0.80 7.17 -7.31
CA GLY A 124 -2.06 7.68 -7.83
C GLY A 124 -1.91 9.03 -8.54
N ILE A 125 -1.16 9.97 -7.95
CA ILE A 125 -0.95 11.31 -8.52
C ILE A 125 -0.21 11.21 -9.87
N TYR A 126 0.93 10.54 -9.90
CA TYR A 126 1.73 10.42 -11.13
C TYR A 126 1.10 9.47 -12.15
N GLY A 127 0.46 8.41 -11.69
CA GLY A 127 -0.32 7.52 -12.55
C GLY A 127 -1.49 8.24 -13.21
N GLY A 128 -2.22 9.07 -12.44
CA GLY A 128 -3.30 9.90 -12.97
C GLY A 128 -2.81 10.92 -14.00
N GLN A 129 -1.65 11.54 -13.75
CA GLN A 129 -1.02 12.42 -14.74
C GLN A 129 -0.66 11.65 -16.03
N ALA A 130 -0.03 10.50 -15.88
CA ALA A 130 0.37 9.68 -17.04
C ALA A 130 -0.83 9.18 -17.85
N ARG A 131 -1.97 8.96 -17.21
CA ARG A 131 -3.24 8.60 -17.86
C ARG A 131 -4.00 9.79 -18.42
N GLY A 132 -3.61 11.02 -18.06
CA GLY A 132 -4.33 12.23 -18.44
C GLY A 132 -5.63 12.49 -17.67
N THR A 133 -5.84 11.80 -16.51
CA THR A 133 -7.01 12.03 -15.63
C THR A 133 -6.82 13.26 -14.75
N ILE A 134 -5.57 13.66 -14.50
CA ILE A 134 -5.22 14.93 -13.84
C ILE A 134 -4.18 15.69 -14.67
N ASP A 135 -4.29 16.98 -14.69
CA ASP A 135 -3.34 17.89 -15.34
C ASP A 135 -2.21 18.32 -14.40
N ALA A 136 -1.24 19.06 -14.90
CA ALA A 136 -0.09 19.53 -14.13
C ALA A 136 -0.49 20.39 -12.91
N LYS A 137 -1.58 21.18 -13.02
CA LYS A 137 -2.12 21.96 -11.91
C LYS A 137 -2.71 21.05 -10.83
N GLY A 138 -3.46 20.05 -11.24
CA GLY A 138 -4.03 19.03 -10.35
C GLY A 138 -2.94 18.23 -9.62
N VAL A 139 -1.84 17.90 -10.30
CA VAL A 139 -0.64 17.29 -9.66
C VAL A 139 -0.08 18.20 -8.58
N ALA A 140 0.18 19.48 -8.90
CA ALA A 140 0.73 20.43 -7.93
C ALA A 140 -0.16 20.57 -6.68
N GLN A 141 -1.47 20.72 -6.87
CA GLN A 141 -2.42 20.82 -5.76
C GLN A 141 -2.41 19.56 -4.87
N ARG A 142 -2.36 18.36 -5.43
CA ARG A 142 -2.35 17.12 -4.68
C ARG A 142 -1.03 16.92 -3.91
N LEU A 143 0.09 17.31 -4.52
CA LEU A 143 1.39 17.27 -3.85
C LEU A 143 1.45 18.27 -2.68
N ASP A 144 0.89 19.45 -2.83
CA ASP A 144 0.81 20.44 -1.74
C ASP A 144 -0.08 19.91 -0.61
N GLY A 145 -1.26 19.34 -0.92
CA GLY A 145 -2.12 18.71 0.08
C GLY A 145 -1.44 17.54 0.81
N LEU A 146 -0.65 16.72 0.10
CA LEU A 146 0.13 15.65 0.75
C LEU A 146 1.18 16.21 1.71
N ARG A 147 1.91 17.27 1.32
CA ARG A 147 2.87 17.95 2.20
C ARG A 147 2.20 18.51 3.45
N GLU A 148 1.04 19.14 3.29
CA GLU A 148 0.26 19.66 4.43
C GLU A 148 -0.17 18.52 5.36
N ALA A 149 -0.63 17.39 4.83
CA ALA A 149 -1.00 16.21 5.61
C ALA A 149 0.18 15.65 6.41
N ILE A 150 1.36 15.52 5.78
CA ILE A 150 2.59 15.06 6.44
C ILE A 150 3.00 16.02 7.57
N GLN A 151 2.91 17.34 7.34
CA GLN A 151 3.21 18.33 8.38
C GLN A 151 2.21 18.29 9.54
N ALA A 152 0.92 18.05 9.24
CA ALA A 152 -0.12 17.93 10.24
C ALA A 152 0.07 16.69 11.14
N ASN A 153 0.66 15.60 10.61
CA ASN A 153 0.89 14.36 11.37
C ASN A 153 1.67 14.63 12.67
N ALA A 154 2.73 15.44 12.62
CA ALA A 154 3.52 15.78 13.82
C ALA A 154 2.70 16.51 14.92
N VAL A 155 1.70 17.27 14.52
CA VAL A 155 0.78 17.94 15.45
C VAL A 155 -0.22 16.94 16.01
N MET A 156 -0.76 16.09 15.15
CA MET A 156 -1.73 15.05 15.56
C MET A 156 -1.11 14.04 16.53
N CYS A 157 0.15 13.64 16.34
CA CYS A 157 0.87 12.79 17.27
C CYS A 157 0.92 13.39 18.67
N LYS A 158 1.24 14.70 18.78
CA LYS A 158 1.26 15.39 20.09
C LYS A 158 -0.11 15.47 20.76
N ILE A 159 -1.17 15.68 19.96
CA ILE A 159 -2.55 15.67 20.47
C ILE A 159 -2.92 14.27 20.96
N ALA A 160 -2.57 13.22 20.19
CA ALA A 160 -2.82 11.83 20.57
C ALA A 160 -2.06 11.44 21.85
N GLU A 161 -0.78 11.82 21.96
CA GLU A 161 0.02 11.61 23.17
C GLU A 161 -0.61 12.26 24.40
N ALA A 162 -1.01 13.54 24.29
CA ALA A 162 -1.67 14.24 25.38
C ALA A 162 -3.00 13.56 25.77
N TYR A 163 -3.81 13.18 24.79
CA TYR A 163 -5.06 12.45 25.03
C TYR A 163 -4.83 11.13 25.76
N VAL A 164 -3.86 10.33 25.31
CA VAL A 164 -3.52 9.05 25.96
C VAL A 164 -3.06 9.29 27.40
N GLN A 165 -2.22 10.29 27.66
CA GLN A 165 -1.76 10.64 29.02
C GLN A 165 -2.92 11.03 29.93
N ASP A 166 -3.83 11.86 29.45
CA ASP A 166 -4.99 12.34 30.25
C ASP A 166 -6.02 11.24 30.53
N HIS A 167 -6.09 10.20 29.64
CA HIS A 167 -7.08 9.10 29.73
C HIS A 167 -6.44 7.73 30.03
N MET A 168 -5.20 7.70 30.50
CA MET A 168 -4.43 6.47 30.69
C MET A 168 -5.16 5.42 31.53
N LEU A 169 -5.80 5.85 32.63
CA LEU A 169 -6.53 4.94 33.54
C LEU A 169 -7.77 4.35 32.86
N GLU A 170 -8.56 5.18 32.20
CA GLU A 170 -9.76 4.75 31.48
C GLU A 170 -9.41 3.79 30.33
N LEU A 171 -8.38 4.11 29.54
CA LEU A 171 -7.91 3.26 28.47
C LEU A 171 -7.40 1.92 28.99
N SER A 172 -6.67 1.90 30.12
CA SER A 172 -6.14 0.66 30.71
C SER A 172 -7.23 -0.29 31.23
N GLU A 173 -8.36 0.26 31.70
CA GLU A 173 -9.50 -0.55 32.17
C GLU A 173 -10.23 -1.26 31.02
N HIS A 174 -10.15 -0.74 29.79
CA HIS A 174 -10.82 -1.26 28.62
C HIS A 174 -9.89 -2.05 27.67
N MET A 175 -8.59 -2.06 27.94
CA MET A 175 -7.65 -2.88 27.16
C MET A 175 -7.71 -4.34 27.65
N PRO A 176 -7.89 -5.31 26.75
CA PRO A 176 -7.77 -6.72 27.12
C PRO A 176 -6.36 -6.98 27.67
N ALA A 177 -6.27 -7.77 28.75
CA ALA A 177 -4.98 -8.23 29.24
C ALA A 177 -4.30 -9.04 28.12
N MET A 178 -3.11 -8.60 27.71
CA MET A 178 -2.27 -9.34 26.78
C MET A 178 -1.54 -10.49 27.49
#